data_c82630f557de6e1048b1eb97a9123dd8
#
_entry.id   c82630f557de6e1048b1eb97a9123dd8
#
_cell.length_a   1.000
_cell.length_b   1.000
_cell.length_c   1.000
_cell.angle_alpha   90.00
_cell.angle_beta   90.00
_cell.angle_gamma   90.00
#
_symmetry.space_group_name_H-M   'P 1'
#
loop_
_entity.id
_entity.type
_entity.pdbx_description
1 polymer ?
#
loop_
_entity_poly.entity_id
_entity_poly.type
_entity_poly.pdbx_seq_one_letter_code
_entity_poly.pdbx_strand_id
1 'polypeptide(L)'
;VLGGVGTLFYNVSTPLTETKKRVEVLEFESAVAKKIIRNFSGGICLIQCSFVLIDELTGEPLRSWSDGRLLTNDYTGTGFLVSKDGKVLTNHHIADPTWAKSAQFVSIEKGLKPMFKEFRAFFPKVKEPFPLRVEMVSEESDVALLRFDPRGIDIPVLELDESHRGAVEGEPIVLLGYPAGLSALFAKADPDTARELSEMPFIEAAQALSDRDLIRPFTTQGHVSDVLEGRIIYDAQTTVGGSGGPVFNNKGKVVAISYGIFRGFRGANFGVPIKYALALLEKGKP
;
A
#
# COMPACT_ATOMS: atom_id res chain seq x y z
N VAL A 1 -46.29 26.30 36.28
CA VAL A 1 -44.85 26.36 36.62
C VAL A 1 -44.16 25.02 36.37
N LEU A 2 -44.86 23.90 36.14
CA LEU A 2 -44.28 22.58 35.90
C LEU A 2 -43.84 22.31 34.43
N GLY A 3 -44.26 23.16 33.47
CA GLY A 3 -43.90 22.96 32.03
C GLY A 3 -42.49 23.41 31.65
N GLY A 4 -41.86 24.33 32.39
CA GLY A 4 -40.54 24.86 32.02
C GLY A 4 -39.37 23.97 32.35
N VAL A 5 -39.45 23.15 33.38
CA VAL A 5 -38.36 22.25 33.82
C VAL A 5 -38.22 21.04 32.89
N GLY A 6 -39.36 20.48 32.44
CA GLY A 6 -39.34 19.36 31.52
C GLY A 6 -38.73 19.70 30.14
N THR A 7 -39.01 20.90 29.63
CA THR A 7 -38.46 21.38 28.34
C THR A 7 -36.96 21.67 28.44
N LEU A 8 -36.49 22.16 29.59
CA LEU A 8 -35.06 22.40 29.83
C LEU A 8 -34.26 21.08 29.90
N PHE A 9 -34.80 20.06 30.56
CA PHE A 9 -34.19 18.74 30.63
C PHE A 9 -34.16 18.06 29.26
N TYR A 10 -35.20 18.21 28.45
CA TYR A 10 -35.25 17.65 27.08
C TYR A 10 -34.24 18.34 26.19
N ASN A 11 -34.05 19.65 26.26
CA ASN A 11 -33.07 20.41 25.47
C ASN A 11 -31.60 20.15 25.85
N VAL A 12 -31.33 19.63 27.04
CA VAL A 12 -29.96 19.31 27.48
C VAL A 12 -29.66 17.81 27.31
N SER A 13 -30.63 16.94 27.54
CA SER A 13 -30.41 15.49 27.44
C SER A 13 -30.21 14.98 25.99
N THR A 14 -30.89 15.59 25.02
CA THR A 14 -30.77 15.16 23.60
C THR A 14 -29.38 15.43 23.02
N PRO A 15 -28.78 16.63 23.14
CA PRO A 15 -27.40 16.87 22.71
C PRO A 15 -26.38 16.02 23.46
N LEU A 16 -26.58 15.77 24.75
CA LEU A 16 -25.66 14.91 25.52
C LEU A 16 -25.69 13.45 25.06
N THR A 17 -26.87 12.93 24.76
CA THR A 17 -27.03 11.57 24.23
C THR A 17 -26.43 11.41 22.83
N GLU A 18 -26.60 12.41 21.98
CA GLU A 18 -25.99 12.43 20.64
C GLU A 18 -24.47 12.52 20.70
N THR A 19 -23.94 13.39 21.57
CA THR A 19 -22.50 13.50 21.80
C THR A 19 -21.92 12.18 22.30
N LYS A 20 -22.58 11.51 23.24
CA LYS A 20 -22.15 10.20 23.74
C LYS A 20 -22.08 9.15 22.63
N LYS A 21 -23.10 9.07 21.78
CA LYS A 21 -23.09 8.15 20.61
C LYS A 21 -21.94 8.44 19.66
N ARG A 22 -21.63 9.71 19.38
CA ARG A 22 -20.50 10.10 18.53
C ARG A 22 -19.16 9.69 19.14
N VAL A 23 -19.00 9.86 20.44
CA VAL A 23 -17.80 9.40 21.17
C VAL A 23 -17.65 7.88 21.06
N GLU A 24 -18.71 7.11 21.28
CA GLU A 24 -18.70 5.65 21.16
C GLU A 24 -18.28 5.18 19.75
N VAL A 25 -18.75 5.84 18.69
CA VAL A 25 -18.35 5.55 17.31
C VAL A 25 -16.85 5.82 17.10
N LEU A 26 -16.35 6.98 17.52
CA LEU A 26 -14.94 7.36 17.39
C LEU A 26 -14.01 6.42 18.17
N GLU A 27 -14.42 6.02 19.37
CA GLU A 27 -13.70 5.04 20.19
C GLU A 27 -13.64 3.66 19.49
N PHE A 28 -14.75 3.22 18.90
CA PHE A 28 -14.81 1.99 18.13
C PHE A 28 -13.85 2.03 16.93
N GLU A 29 -13.92 3.07 16.10
CA GLU A 29 -13.03 3.24 14.93
C GLU A 29 -11.57 3.26 15.34
N SER A 30 -11.22 4.00 16.39
CA SER A 30 -9.87 4.04 16.95
C SER A 30 -9.39 2.66 17.44
N ALA A 31 -10.27 1.89 18.09
CA ALA A 31 -9.95 0.56 18.57
C ALA A 31 -9.70 -0.42 17.42
N VAL A 32 -10.51 -0.34 16.35
CA VAL A 32 -10.35 -1.13 15.13
C VAL A 32 -9.00 -0.82 14.47
N ALA A 33 -8.67 0.46 14.26
CA ALA A 33 -7.40 0.85 13.66
C ALA A 33 -6.20 0.36 14.48
N LYS A 34 -6.22 0.53 15.81
CA LYS A 34 -5.18 0.03 16.72
C LYS A 34 -5.00 -1.50 16.61
N LYS A 35 -6.12 -2.25 16.51
CA LYS A 35 -6.09 -3.71 16.33
C LYS A 35 -5.44 -4.11 15.00
N ILE A 36 -5.83 -3.45 13.90
CA ILE A 36 -5.28 -3.70 12.56
C ILE A 36 -3.77 -3.43 12.55
N ILE A 37 -3.34 -2.27 13.06
CA ILE A 37 -1.91 -1.92 13.12
C ILE A 37 -1.12 -2.95 13.91
N ARG A 38 -1.59 -3.31 15.10
CA ARG A 38 -0.91 -4.27 15.98
C ARG A 38 -0.77 -5.66 15.35
N ASN A 39 -1.80 -6.12 14.66
CA ASN A 39 -1.85 -7.49 14.15
C ASN A 39 -1.21 -7.64 12.77
N PHE A 40 -1.29 -6.62 11.91
CA PHE A 40 -1.01 -6.76 10.49
C PHE A 40 0.11 -5.87 9.96
N SER A 41 0.54 -4.82 10.68
CA SER A 41 1.59 -3.93 10.17
C SER A 41 2.89 -4.67 9.82
N GLY A 42 3.23 -5.74 10.55
CA GLY A 42 4.39 -6.59 10.26
C GLY A 42 4.31 -7.36 8.95
N GLY A 43 3.11 -7.57 8.42
CA GLY A 43 2.87 -8.28 7.15
C GLY A 43 2.84 -7.37 5.92
N ILE A 44 3.12 -6.06 6.08
CA ILE A 44 3.11 -5.07 5.02
C ILE A 44 4.54 -4.68 4.68
N CYS A 45 4.96 -4.94 3.45
CA CYS A 45 6.32 -4.66 3.00
C CYS A 45 6.42 -3.40 2.16
N LEU A 46 7.57 -2.73 2.30
CA LEU A 46 8.07 -1.80 1.30
C LEU A 46 8.64 -2.61 0.14
N ILE A 47 8.14 -2.39 -1.05
CA ILE A 47 8.72 -2.95 -2.27
C ILE A 47 9.68 -1.92 -2.86
N GLN A 48 10.93 -2.32 -3.02
CA GLN A 48 11.96 -1.54 -3.68
C GLN A 48 12.22 -2.11 -5.07
N CYS A 49 12.14 -1.25 -6.06
CA CYS A 49 12.36 -1.59 -7.47
C CYS A 49 13.45 -0.69 -8.04
N SER A 50 14.41 -1.31 -8.72
CA SER A 50 15.40 -0.66 -9.56
C SER A 50 15.51 -1.42 -10.86
N PHE A 51 15.35 -0.75 -12.01
CA PHE A 51 15.45 -1.39 -13.32
C PHE A 51 16.25 -0.52 -14.30
N VAL A 52 16.80 -1.16 -15.31
CA VAL A 52 17.40 -0.55 -16.48
C VAL A 52 16.54 -0.79 -17.69
N LEU A 53 16.63 0.07 -18.69
CA LEU A 53 16.02 -0.15 -20.00
C LEU A 53 17.03 -0.81 -20.90
N ILE A 54 16.63 -1.92 -21.50
CA ILE A 54 17.43 -2.68 -22.49
C ILE A 54 16.87 -2.35 -23.88
N ASP A 55 17.77 -1.96 -24.80
CA ASP A 55 17.44 -1.87 -26.22
C ASP A 55 17.19 -3.26 -26.78
N GLU A 56 16.01 -3.50 -27.34
CA GLU A 56 15.61 -4.82 -27.83
C GLU A 56 16.37 -5.28 -29.06
N LEU A 57 16.95 -4.34 -29.84
CA LEU A 57 17.72 -4.66 -31.03
C LEU A 57 19.15 -5.06 -30.70
N THR A 58 19.79 -4.33 -29.77
CA THR A 58 21.18 -4.55 -29.40
C THR A 58 21.35 -5.48 -28.22
N GLY A 59 20.32 -5.61 -27.37
CA GLY A 59 20.38 -6.32 -26.09
C GLY A 59 21.16 -5.57 -25.01
N GLU A 60 21.61 -4.35 -25.27
CA GLU A 60 22.44 -3.56 -24.36
C GLU A 60 21.62 -2.62 -23.49
N PRO A 61 22.03 -2.40 -22.23
CA PRO A 61 21.35 -1.45 -21.34
C PRO A 61 21.66 0.00 -21.74
N LEU A 62 20.65 0.87 -21.61
CA LEU A 62 20.85 2.29 -21.85
C LEU A 62 21.83 2.89 -20.85
N ARG A 63 22.71 3.75 -21.38
CA ARG A 63 23.73 4.47 -20.62
C ARG A 63 23.63 5.99 -20.83
N SER A 64 24.04 6.71 -19.83
CA SER A 64 24.21 8.18 -19.90
C SER A 64 25.25 8.52 -20.97
N TRP A 65 24.94 9.47 -21.83
CA TRP A 65 25.83 9.99 -22.85
C TRP A 65 27.03 10.76 -22.28
N SER A 66 26.87 11.32 -21.06
CA SER A 66 27.90 12.19 -20.45
C SER A 66 29.02 11.41 -19.76
N ASP A 67 28.69 10.29 -19.11
CA ASP A 67 29.63 9.56 -18.23
C ASP A 67 29.59 8.03 -18.40
N GLY A 68 28.77 7.51 -19.31
CA GLY A 68 28.67 6.08 -19.58
C GLY A 68 28.00 5.26 -18.48
N ARG A 69 27.50 5.87 -17.41
CA ARG A 69 26.80 5.18 -16.32
C ARG A 69 25.50 4.57 -16.80
N LEU A 70 25.14 3.43 -16.21
CA LEU A 70 23.82 2.82 -16.44
C LEU A 70 22.70 3.78 -16.01
N LEU A 71 21.71 3.95 -16.88
CA LEU A 71 20.51 4.70 -16.56
C LEU A 71 19.57 3.77 -15.78
N THR A 72 19.49 3.97 -14.47
CA THR A 72 18.57 3.23 -13.59
C THR A 72 17.30 4.05 -13.33
N ASN A 73 16.20 3.35 -13.24
CA ASN A 73 14.90 3.89 -12.83
C ASN A 73 14.52 3.26 -11.49
N ASP A 74 14.42 4.09 -10.48
CA ASP A 74 14.20 3.67 -9.10
C ASP A 74 12.81 4.09 -8.62
N TYR A 75 12.07 3.17 -8.02
CA TYR A 75 10.76 3.46 -7.42
C TYR A 75 10.45 2.53 -6.26
N THR A 76 9.45 2.90 -5.48
CA THR A 76 8.92 2.08 -4.40
C THR A 76 7.43 1.84 -4.57
N GLY A 77 6.99 0.72 -4.02
CA GLY A 77 5.59 0.38 -3.85
C GLY A 77 5.33 -0.22 -2.47
N THR A 78 4.10 -0.58 -2.26
CA THR A 78 3.65 -1.33 -1.09
C THR A 78 3.22 -2.72 -1.52
N GLY A 79 3.46 -3.73 -0.69
CA GLY A 79 2.89 -5.07 -0.82
C GLY A 79 2.47 -5.62 0.53
N PHE A 80 1.74 -6.72 0.53
CA PHE A 80 1.33 -7.37 1.77
C PHE A 80 1.25 -8.89 1.62
N LEU A 81 1.65 -9.59 2.69
CA LEU A 81 1.71 -11.04 2.72
C LEU A 81 0.31 -11.65 2.87
N VAL A 82 -0.01 -12.62 2.02
CA VAL A 82 -1.31 -13.31 2.03
C VAL A 82 -1.21 -14.82 2.23
N SER A 83 0.00 -15.35 2.36
CA SER A 83 0.21 -16.77 2.69
C SER A 83 1.54 -17.00 3.39
N LYS A 84 1.63 -18.03 4.22
CA LYS A 84 2.85 -18.41 4.94
C LYS A 84 3.99 -18.90 4.03
N ASP A 85 3.69 -19.28 2.81
CA ASP A 85 4.65 -19.72 1.80
C ASP A 85 5.22 -18.55 0.94
N GLY A 86 4.97 -17.30 1.35
CA GLY A 86 5.59 -16.12 0.79
C GLY A 86 4.87 -15.49 -0.41
N LYS A 87 3.54 -15.65 -0.53
CA LYS A 87 2.73 -14.94 -1.53
C LYS A 87 2.44 -13.51 -1.06
N VAL A 88 2.78 -12.53 -1.89
CA VAL A 88 2.58 -11.09 -1.67
C VAL A 88 1.68 -10.53 -2.75
N LEU A 89 0.64 -9.81 -2.35
CA LEU A 89 -0.18 -9.03 -3.27
C LEU A 89 0.34 -7.60 -3.36
N THR A 90 0.27 -7.04 -4.56
CA THR A 90 0.57 -5.65 -4.89
C THR A 90 -0.18 -5.23 -6.15
N ASN A 91 0.08 -4.03 -6.69
CA ASN A 91 -0.44 -3.64 -8.00
C ASN A 91 0.39 -4.23 -9.16
N HIS A 92 -0.26 -4.42 -10.31
CA HIS A 92 0.38 -4.87 -11.55
C HIS A 92 1.48 -3.88 -11.98
N HIS A 93 1.21 -2.58 -11.94
CA HIS A 93 2.18 -1.55 -12.31
C HIS A 93 3.43 -1.50 -11.41
N ILE A 94 3.41 -2.09 -10.20
CA ILE A 94 4.59 -2.25 -9.36
C ILE A 94 5.42 -3.47 -9.82
N ALA A 95 4.75 -4.51 -10.30
CA ALA A 95 5.39 -5.73 -10.78
C ALA A 95 5.88 -5.62 -12.22
N ASP A 96 5.25 -4.77 -13.02
CA ASP A 96 5.58 -4.51 -14.42
C ASP A 96 5.52 -3.00 -14.72
N PRO A 97 6.67 -2.32 -14.84
CA PRO A 97 6.73 -0.90 -15.16
C PRO A 97 6.26 -0.55 -16.58
N THR A 98 6.03 -1.55 -17.45
CA THR A 98 5.50 -1.33 -18.82
C THR A 98 3.98 -1.31 -18.87
N TRP A 99 3.30 -1.65 -17.79
CA TRP A 99 1.85 -1.79 -17.82
C TRP A 99 1.13 -0.48 -18.16
N ALA A 100 0.68 -0.38 -19.42
CA ALA A 100 0.19 0.85 -20.06
C ALA A 100 -1.10 1.46 -19.46
N LYS A 101 -1.83 0.69 -18.61
CA LYS A 101 -3.03 1.18 -17.93
C LYS A 101 -2.70 2.04 -16.71
N SER A 102 -1.43 2.14 -16.33
CA SER A 102 -0.98 2.97 -15.22
C SER A 102 -0.64 4.37 -15.71
N ALA A 103 -1.40 5.37 -15.27
CA ALA A 103 -1.11 6.79 -15.55
C ALA A 103 0.10 7.33 -14.76
N GLN A 104 0.79 6.51 -13.98
CA GLN A 104 1.85 6.95 -13.05
C GLN A 104 3.27 6.73 -13.56
N PHE A 105 3.47 5.93 -14.61
CA PHE A 105 4.80 5.57 -15.08
C PHE A 105 5.18 6.20 -16.41
N VAL A 106 6.49 6.35 -16.57
CA VAL A 106 7.15 6.85 -17.77
C VAL A 106 6.72 5.97 -18.94
N SER A 107 6.22 6.59 -20.01
CA SER A 107 6.03 5.91 -21.29
C SER A 107 7.39 5.37 -21.73
N ILE A 108 7.57 4.06 -21.66
CA ILE A 108 8.77 3.41 -22.18
C ILE A 108 8.71 3.49 -23.70
N GLU A 109 9.75 4.04 -24.31
CA GLU A 109 9.82 4.16 -25.76
C GLU A 109 9.77 2.79 -26.44
N LYS A 110 9.17 2.75 -27.63
CA LYS A 110 9.08 1.53 -28.44
C LYS A 110 10.47 0.99 -28.77
N GLY A 111 10.69 -0.29 -28.55
CA GLY A 111 12.00 -0.94 -28.72
C GLY A 111 12.86 -0.98 -27.46
N LEU A 112 12.34 -0.51 -26.33
CA LEU A 112 12.98 -0.65 -25.03
C LEU A 112 12.16 -1.56 -24.13
N LYS A 113 12.85 -2.41 -23.33
CA LYS A 113 12.22 -3.24 -22.31
C LYS A 113 12.87 -3.05 -20.94
N PRO A 114 12.12 -3.04 -19.84
CA PRO A 114 12.68 -2.98 -18.51
C PRO A 114 13.30 -4.32 -18.12
N MET A 115 14.41 -4.26 -17.42
CA MET A 115 15.04 -5.38 -16.74
C MET A 115 15.34 -4.99 -15.30
N PHE A 116 14.69 -5.66 -14.34
CA PHE A 116 14.94 -5.42 -12.92
C PHE A 116 16.38 -5.77 -12.55
N LYS A 117 17.05 -4.84 -11.88
CA LYS A 117 18.33 -5.06 -11.20
C LYS A 117 18.10 -5.42 -9.73
N GLU A 118 17.13 -4.75 -9.13
CA GLU A 118 16.69 -5.01 -7.76
C GLU A 118 15.18 -5.02 -7.71
N PHE A 119 14.64 -6.08 -7.14
CA PHE A 119 13.22 -6.22 -6.85
C PHE A 119 13.08 -6.94 -5.52
N ARG A 120 12.90 -6.18 -4.44
CA ARG A 120 13.01 -6.67 -3.07
C ARG A 120 11.87 -6.20 -2.19
N ALA A 121 11.49 -7.03 -1.21
CA ALA A 121 10.56 -6.69 -0.14
C ALA A 121 11.29 -6.50 1.18
N PHE A 122 11.01 -5.39 1.85
CA PHE A 122 11.45 -5.09 3.21
C PHE A 122 10.26 -5.17 4.16
N PHE A 123 10.27 -6.10 5.10
CA PHE A 123 9.24 -6.22 6.12
C PHE A 123 9.69 -5.54 7.42
N PRO A 124 8.76 -4.98 8.22
CA PRO A 124 9.08 -4.40 9.51
C PRO A 124 9.78 -5.41 10.42
N LYS A 125 10.84 -4.96 11.11
CA LYS A 125 11.67 -5.76 12.05
C LYS A 125 12.41 -6.96 11.43
N VAL A 126 12.44 -7.06 10.11
CA VAL A 126 13.26 -8.04 9.38
C VAL A 126 14.40 -7.28 8.72
N LYS A 127 15.64 -7.56 9.10
CA LYS A 127 16.82 -6.80 8.63
C LYS A 127 17.15 -7.09 7.17
N GLU A 128 17.12 -8.37 6.80
CA GLU A 128 17.45 -8.81 5.46
C GLU A 128 16.21 -8.72 4.53
N PRO A 129 16.33 -8.03 3.40
CA PRO A 129 15.25 -8.00 2.42
C PRO A 129 15.08 -9.35 1.73
N PHE A 130 13.91 -9.57 1.21
CA PHE A 130 13.60 -10.76 0.41
C PHE A 130 13.57 -10.42 -1.07
N PRO A 131 14.37 -11.10 -1.91
CA PRO A 131 14.20 -11.02 -3.36
C PRO A 131 12.78 -11.44 -3.76
N LEU A 132 12.14 -10.61 -4.57
CA LEU A 132 10.81 -10.87 -5.11
C LEU A 132 10.91 -11.43 -6.53
N ARG A 133 9.96 -12.28 -6.86
CA ARG A 133 9.68 -12.69 -8.25
C ARG A 133 8.20 -12.50 -8.55
N VAL A 134 7.89 -12.13 -9.77
CA VAL A 134 6.51 -12.09 -10.25
C VAL A 134 6.05 -13.52 -10.46
N GLU A 135 4.98 -13.92 -9.77
CA GLU A 135 4.35 -15.24 -9.94
C GLU A 135 3.24 -15.15 -10.97
N MET A 136 2.40 -14.11 -10.88
CA MET A 136 1.29 -13.89 -11.78
C MET A 136 0.88 -12.42 -11.79
N VAL A 137 0.37 -11.94 -12.92
CA VAL A 137 -0.26 -10.63 -13.07
C VAL A 137 -1.66 -10.76 -13.64
N SER A 138 -2.53 -9.82 -13.30
CA SER A 138 -3.87 -9.76 -13.88
C SER A 138 -3.86 -8.93 -15.17
N GLU A 139 -4.40 -9.47 -16.25
CA GLU A 139 -4.59 -8.76 -17.52
C GLU A 139 -5.74 -7.72 -17.44
N GLU A 140 -6.68 -7.94 -16.53
CA GLU A 140 -7.92 -7.16 -16.46
C GLU A 140 -7.83 -6.01 -15.46
N SER A 141 -7.09 -6.22 -14.36
CA SER A 141 -7.04 -5.31 -13.22
C SER A 141 -5.61 -5.04 -12.76
N ASP A 142 -5.41 -3.94 -12.04
CA ASP A 142 -4.11 -3.53 -11.51
C ASP A 142 -3.71 -4.35 -10.27
N VAL A 143 -3.57 -5.68 -10.44
CA VAL A 143 -3.19 -6.63 -9.38
C VAL A 143 -2.09 -7.56 -9.84
N ALA A 144 -1.10 -7.78 -9.00
CA ALA A 144 -0.03 -8.76 -9.16
C ALA A 144 0.13 -9.63 -7.93
N LEU A 145 0.49 -10.88 -8.16
CA LEU A 145 0.94 -11.84 -7.18
C LEU A 145 2.44 -12.02 -7.30
N LEU A 146 3.14 -11.69 -6.23
CA LEU A 146 4.57 -11.89 -6.10
C LEU A 146 4.86 -13.03 -5.15
N ARG A 147 6.07 -13.56 -5.23
CA ARG A 147 6.55 -14.61 -4.32
C ARG A 147 7.96 -14.32 -3.84
N PHE A 148 8.21 -14.68 -2.58
CA PHE A 148 9.54 -14.77 -1.99
C PHE A 148 9.68 -16.04 -1.14
N ASP A 149 10.90 -16.39 -0.76
CA ASP A 149 11.18 -17.44 0.22
C ASP A 149 11.23 -16.82 1.63
N PRO A 150 10.29 -17.14 2.54
CA PRO A 150 10.25 -16.58 3.89
C PRO A 150 11.41 -17.04 4.79
N ARG A 151 12.19 -18.00 4.40
CA ARG A 151 13.36 -18.52 5.18
C ARG A 151 13.02 -18.89 6.62
N GLY A 152 11.79 -19.35 6.86
CA GLY A 152 11.29 -19.72 8.20
C GLY A 152 10.95 -18.54 9.11
N ILE A 153 11.01 -17.29 8.63
CA ILE A 153 10.64 -16.11 9.43
C ILE A 153 9.11 -16.03 9.51
N ASP A 154 8.58 -15.86 10.73
CA ASP A 154 7.15 -15.72 10.97
C ASP A 154 6.71 -14.28 10.75
N ILE A 155 6.12 -14.04 9.57
CA ILE A 155 5.57 -12.74 9.17
C ILE A 155 4.04 -12.84 9.22
N PRO A 156 3.33 -11.84 9.77
CA PRO A 156 1.87 -11.82 9.81
C PRO A 156 1.24 -11.92 8.42
N VAL A 157 0.31 -12.84 8.26
CA VAL A 157 -0.48 -13.01 7.03
C VAL A 157 -1.77 -12.21 7.14
N LEU A 158 -2.12 -11.46 6.11
CA LEU A 158 -3.34 -10.67 6.07
C LEU A 158 -4.52 -11.51 5.57
N GLU A 159 -5.68 -11.28 6.20
CA GLU A 159 -6.93 -11.92 5.80
C GLU A 159 -7.65 -11.09 4.73
N LEU A 160 -8.05 -11.75 3.63
CA LEU A 160 -8.82 -11.15 2.56
C LEU A 160 -10.33 -11.29 2.82
N ASP A 161 -11.12 -10.33 2.35
CA ASP A 161 -12.58 -10.44 2.40
C ASP A 161 -13.10 -11.29 1.24
N GLU A 162 -13.44 -12.55 1.54
CA GLU A 162 -13.97 -13.50 0.58
C GLU A 162 -15.49 -13.31 0.32
N SER A 163 -16.15 -12.45 1.11
CA SER A 163 -17.59 -12.20 0.93
C SER A 163 -17.92 -11.37 -0.29
N HIS A 164 -16.92 -10.69 -0.87
CA HIS A 164 -17.06 -9.69 -1.95
C HIS A 164 -17.98 -8.49 -1.61
N ARG A 165 -18.35 -8.35 -0.34
CA ARG A 165 -19.25 -7.31 0.19
C ARG A 165 -18.66 -6.56 1.37
N GLY A 166 -17.35 -6.71 1.59
CA GLY A 166 -16.68 -6.14 2.75
C GLY A 166 -16.41 -4.64 2.66
N ALA A 167 -16.56 -4.03 1.48
CA ALA A 167 -16.56 -2.58 1.30
C ALA A 167 -18.01 -2.11 1.14
N VAL A 168 -18.46 -1.22 2.02
CA VAL A 168 -19.79 -0.62 2.02
C VAL A 168 -19.64 0.89 2.13
N GLU A 169 -20.41 1.62 1.33
CA GLU A 169 -20.42 3.08 1.34
C GLU A 169 -20.69 3.65 2.73
N GLY A 170 -19.91 4.65 3.12
CA GLY A 170 -19.98 5.28 4.44
C GLY A 170 -19.30 4.50 5.57
N GLU A 171 -18.85 3.25 5.35
CA GLU A 171 -18.13 2.51 6.38
C GLU A 171 -16.67 2.95 6.52
N PRO A 172 -16.12 2.93 7.77
CA PRO A 172 -14.75 3.28 8.03
C PRO A 172 -13.78 2.24 7.45
N ILE A 173 -12.66 2.73 6.94
CA ILE A 173 -11.55 1.93 6.44
C ILE A 173 -10.22 2.37 7.05
N VAL A 174 -9.26 1.44 7.06
CA VAL A 174 -7.87 1.68 7.44
C VAL A 174 -6.98 1.27 6.28
N LEU A 175 -6.10 2.18 5.85
CA LEU A 175 -5.10 1.93 4.82
C LEU A 175 -3.72 1.88 5.47
N LEU A 176 -2.93 0.86 5.16
CA LEU A 176 -1.53 0.77 5.53
C LEU A 176 -0.64 0.70 4.28
N GLY A 177 0.50 1.40 4.33
CA GLY A 177 1.44 1.39 3.22
C GLY A 177 2.63 2.32 3.40
N TYR A 178 3.35 2.56 2.30
CA TYR A 178 4.55 3.38 2.28
C TYR A 178 4.40 4.60 1.34
N PRO A 179 3.43 5.50 1.61
CA PRO A 179 3.25 6.71 0.80
C PRO A 179 4.53 7.55 0.81
N ALA A 180 4.87 8.16 -0.32
CA ALA A 180 6.11 8.88 -0.58
C ALA A 180 7.40 8.03 -0.42
N GLY A 181 7.29 6.71 -0.33
CA GLY A 181 8.40 5.77 -0.33
C GLY A 181 9.47 6.07 0.73
N LEU A 182 10.75 6.07 0.32
CA LEU A 182 11.87 6.29 1.23
C LEU A 182 11.85 7.68 1.87
N SER A 183 11.42 8.72 1.14
CA SER A 183 11.40 10.10 1.65
C SER A 183 10.55 10.25 2.91
N ALA A 184 9.38 9.60 2.96
CA ALA A 184 8.55 9.61 4.16
C ALA A 184 9.16 8.79 5.30
N LEU A 185 9.92 7.75 4.99
CA LEU A 185 10.61 6.95 6.00
C LEU A 185 11.80 7.72 6.61
N PHE A 186 12.52 8.53 5.82
CA PHE A 186 13.57 9.41 6.35
C PHE A 186 13.02 10.37 7.41
N ALA A 187 11.81 10.90 7.21
CA ALA A 187 11.16 11.78 8.18
C ALA A 187 10.83 11.13 9.54
N LYS A 188 11.00 9.81 9.67
CA LYS A 188 10.86 9.09 10.96
C LYS A 188 12.14 9.07 11.78
N ALA A 189 13.28 9.42 11.17
CA ALA A 189 14.58 9.54 11.82
C ALA A 189 14.75 10.94 12.41
N ASP A 190 15.78 11.11 13.25
CA ASP A 190 16.26 12.44 13.65
C ASP A 190 16.84 13.19 12.43
N PRO A 191 16.96 14.53 12.50
CA PRO A 191 17.36 15.34 11.35
C PRO A 191 18.72 14.98 10.74
N ASP A 192 19.71 14.58 11.56
CA ASP A 192 21.05 14.25 11.07
C ASP A 192 21.05 12.89 10.35
N THR A 193 20.43 11.90 10.93
CA THR A 193 20.19 10.59 10.30
C THR A 193 19.34 10.73 9.02
N ALA A 194 18.30 11.56 9.02
CA ALA A 194 17.49 11.80 7.84
C ALA A 194 18.29 12.39 6.68
N ARG A 195 19.21 13.31 6.97
CA ARG A 195 20.12 13.89 5.97
C ARG A 195 21.06 12.83 5.43
N GLU A 196 21.76 12.09 6.30
CA GLU A 196 22.64 10.98 5.92
C GLU A 196 21.93 10.01 4.95
N LEU A 197 20.73 9.53 5.33
CA LEU A 197 19.95 8.59 4.53
C LEU A 197 19.52 9.16 3.18
N SER A 198 19.22 10.47 3.11
CA SER A 198 18.77 11.12 1.87
C SER A 198 19.90 11.32 0.85
N GLU A 199 21.16 11.29 1.28
CA GLU A 199 22.36 11.40 0.43
C GLU A 199 22.86 10.03 -0.06
N MET A 200 22.35 8.92 0.51
CA MET A 200 22.71 7.57 0.10
C MET A 200 22.12 7.19 -1.26
N PRO A 201 22.79 6.31 -2.02
CA PRO A 201 22.18 5.66 -3.17
C PRO A 201 20.87 4.96 -2.79
N PHE A 202 19.88 4.97 -3.68
CA PHE A 202 18.52 4.46 -3.44
C PHE A 202 18.51 3.03 -2.86
N ILE A 203 19.36 2.16 -3.40
CA ILE A 203 19.45 0.75 -2.97
C ILE A 203 19.99 0.64 -1.54
N GLU A 204 21.00 1.43 -1.21
CA GLU A 204 21.67 1.44 0.10
C GLU A 204 20.79 2.10 1.17
N ALA A 205 20.09 3.17 0.81
CA ALA A 205 19.18 3.89 1.71
C ALA A 205 18.06 2.98 2.27
N ALA A 206 17.49 2.11 1.44
CA ALA A 206 16.47 1.17 1.90
C ALA A 206 17.03 0.13 2.89
N GLN A 207 18.24 -0.37 2.65
CA GLN A 207 18.92 -1.27 3.59
C GLN A 207 19.23 -0.54 4.91
N ALA A 208 19.76 0.67 4.83
CA ALA A 208 20.08 1.47 6.01
C ALA A 208 18.85 1.81 6.86
N LEU A 209 17.68 2.01 6.24
CA LEU A 209 16.39 2.15 6.94
C LEU A 209 15.99 0.85 7.64
N SER A 210 16.20 -0.31 6.99
CA SER A 210 15.91 -1.62 7.58
C SER A 210 16.79 -1.89 8.80
N ASP A 211 18.08 -1.63 8.70
CA ASP A 211 19.06 -1.80 9.79
C ASP A 211 18.72 -0.95 11.03
N ARG A 212 18.07 0.20 10.82
CA ARG A 212 17.64 1.13 11.88
C ARG A 212 16.19 0.90 12.36
N ASP A 213 15.50 -0.18 11.92
CA ASP A 213 14.09 -0.47 12.22
C ASP A 213 13.12 0.66 11.81
N LEU A 214 13.45 1.42 10.77
CA LEU A 214 12.65 2.52 10.26
C LEU A 214 11.65 2.08 9.18
N ILE A 215 11.78 0.86 8.64
CA ILE A 215 10.80 0.26 7.73
C ILE A 215 9.53 -0.08 8.52
N ARG A 216 8.62 0.87 8.59
CA ARG A 216 7.32 0.72 9.25
C ARG A 216 6.25 1.42 8.40
N PRO A 217 5.14 0.73 8.05
CA PRO A 217 4.09 1.35 7.24
C PRO A 217 3.47 2.55 7.93
N PHE A 218 2.99 3.49 7.15
CA PHE A 218 2.09 4.54 7.60
C PHE A 218 0.67 4.02 7.63
N THR A 219 -0.12 4.59 8.53
CA THR A 219 -1.54 4.29 8.65
C THR A 219 -2.35 5.55 8.38
N THR A 220 -3.31 5.46 7.50
CA THR A 220 -4.33 6.48 7.31
C THR A 220 -5.71 5.86 7.47
N GLN A 221 -6.68 6.68 7.84
CA GLN A 221 -8.06 6.27 8.06
C GLN A 221 -8.97 7.16 7.22
N GLY A 222 -10.11 6.63 6.85
CA GLY A 222 -11.13 7.32 6.09
C GLY A 222 -12.37 6.45 5.96
N HIS A 223 -13.21 6.77 4.99
CA HIS A 223 -14.47 6.08 4.72
C HIS A 223 -14.57 5.70 3.24
N VAL A 224 -15.31 4.66 2.96
CA VAL A 224 -15.70 4.30 1.60
C VAL A 224 -16.67 5.36 1.08
N SER A 225 -16.31 6.01 -0.02
CA SER A 225 -17.16 7.03 -0.67
C SER A 225 -18.08 6.42 -1.71
N ASP A 226 -17.62 5.37 -2.44
CA ASP A 226 -18.38 4.72 -3.50
C ASP A 226 -17.80 3.33 -3.81
N VAL A 227 -18.65 2.39 -4.21
CA VAL A 227 -18.28 1.02 -4.58
C VAL A 227 -18.73 0.73 -6.00
N LEU A 228 -17.79 0.75 -6.93
CA LEU A 228 -18.00 0.43 -8.34
C LEU A 228 -17.48 -0.98 -8.65
N GLU A 229 -17.89 -1.54 -9.77
CA GLU A 229 -17.48 -2.89 -10.18
C GLU A 229 -15.96 -3.07 -10.24
N GLY A 230 -15.24 -2.12 -10.81
CA GLY A 230 -13.78 -2.16 -11.03
C GLY A 230 -12.96 -1.34 -10.03
N ARG A 231 -13.59 -0.60 -9.10
CA ARG A 231 -12.87 0.25 -8.14
C ARG A 231 -13.69 0.55 -6.90
N ILE A 232 -13.00 0.74 -5.78
CA ILE A 232 -13.55 1.30 -4.55
C ILE A 232 -12.96 2.69 -4.38
N ILE A 233 -13.81 3.68 -4.14
CA ILE A 233 -13.43 5.08 -3.91
C ILE A 233 -13.48 5.35 -2.41
N TYR A 234 -12.44 5.99 -1.87
CA TYR A 234 -12.33 6.30 -0.43
C TYR A 234 -11.51 7.58 -0.21
N ASP A 235 -11.65 8.18 0.98
CA ASP A 235 -11.00 9.44 1.34
C ASP A 235 -9.76 9.28 2.25
N ALA A 236 -9.40 8.05 2.66
CA ALA A 236 -8.15 7.80 3.37
C ALA A 236 -6.95 8.24 2.53
N GLN A 237 -6.10 9.11 3.09
CA GLN A 237 -5.03 9.76 2.34
C GLN A 237 -3.93 8.78 1.94
N THR A 238 -3.46 8.90 0.70
CA THR A 238 -2.32 8.18 0.17
C THR A 238 -1.61 9.01 -0.90
N THR A 239 -0.46 8.55 -1.38
CA THR A 239 0.29 9.15 -2.50
C THR A 239 1.15 8.07 -3.18
N VAL A 240 1.96 8.46 -4.16
CA VAL A 240 2.93 7.58 -4.83
C VAL A 240 3.75 6.80 -3.79
N GLY A 241 3.96 5.50 -4.01
CA GLY A 241 4.56 4.57 -3.04
C GLY A 241 3.54 3.84 -2.17
N GLY A 242 2.35 4.43 -1.93
CA GLY A 242 1.23 3.76 -1.27
C GLY A 242 0.49 2.75 -2.16
N SER A 243 0.75 2.75 -3.48
CA SER A 243 0.23 1.75 -4.41
C SER A 243 0.62 0.34 -3.98
N GLY A 244 -0.34 -0.58 -4.01
CA GLY A 244 -0.19 -1.95 -3.52
C GLY A 244 -0.54 -2.13 -2.03
N GLY A 245 -0.85 -1.04 -1.31
CA GLY A 245 -1.22 -1.10 0.10
C GLY A 245 -2.62 -1.70 0.33
N PRO A 246 -2.80 -2.51 1.40
CA PRO A 246 -4.10 -3.08 1.74
C PRO A 246 -5.03 -2.03 2.36
N VAL A 247 -6.27 -2.03 1.91
CA VAL A 247 -7.39 -1.28 2.49
C VAL A 247 -8.22 -2.25 3.33
N PHE A 248 -8.28 -2.02 4.63
CA PHE A 248 -9.00 -2.85 5.59
C PHE A 248 -10.37 -2.28 5.92
N ASN A 249 -11.35 -3.14 6.07
CA ASN A 249 -12.64 -2.80 6.66
C ASN A 249 -12.60 -2.85 8.20
N ASN A 250 -13.73 -2.50 8.84
CA ASN A 250 -13.89 -2.52 10.29
C ASN A 250 -13.78 -3.92 10.94
N LYS A 251 -13.81 -5.01 10.15
CA LYS A 251 -13.59 -6.39 10.60
C LYS A 251 -12.10 -6.80 10.54
N GLY A 252 -11.22 -5.93 10.03
CA GLY A 252 -9.80 -6.21 9.86
C GLY A 252 -9.48 -7.09 8.65
N LYS A 253 -10.40 -7.18 7.68
CA LYS A 253 -10.18 -7.89 6.41
C LYS A 253 -9.84 -6.92 5.30
N VAL A 254 -8.96 -7.32 4.40
CA VAL A 254 -8.59 -6.54 3.22
C VAL A 254 -9.72 -6.58 2.20
N VAL A 255 -10.25 -5.42 1.82
CA VAL A 255 -11.36 -5.26 0.87
C VAL A 255 -10.92 -4.67 -0.46
N ALA A 256 -9.74 -4.00 -0.49
CA ALA A 256 -9.17 -3.46 -1.72
C ALA A 256 -7.65 -3.36 -1.63
N ILE A 257 -7.01 -3.18 -2.80
CA ILE A 257 -5.60 -2.84 -2.97
C ILE A 257 -5.54 -1.39 -3.47
N SER A 258 -4.92 -0.49 -2.72
CA SER A 258 -4.73 0.92 -3.11
C SER A 258 -3.92 1.02 -4.39
N TYR A 259 -4.37 1.80 -5.41
CA TYR A 259 -3.63 1.87 -6.67
C TYR A 259 -3.49 3.28 -7.26
N GLY A 260 -4.24 4.25 -6.78
CA GLY A 260 -4.20 5.56 -7.41
C GLY A 260 -4.83 6.67 -6.59
N ILE A 261 -4.52 7.89 -7.00
CA ILE A 261 -5.08 9.12 -6.46
C ILE A 261 -5.79 9.90 -7.55
N PHE A 262 -6.88 10.56 -7.22
CA PHE A 262 -7.52 11.50 -8.13
C PHE A 262 -6.92 12.90 -7.95
N ARG A 263 -6.03 13.29 -8.86
CA ARG A 263 -5.26 14.57 -8.74
C ARG A 263 -6.15 15.82 -8.73
N GLY A 264 -7.35 15.76 -9.30
CA GLY A 264 -8.30 16.88 -9.36
C GLY A 264 -9.12 17.06 -8.07
N PHE A 265 -9.15 16.08 -7.17
CA PHE A 265 -9.93 16.12 -5.94
C PHE A 265 -9.24 15.32 -4.83
N ARG A 266 -8.72 16.02 -3.83
CA ARG A 266 -7.93 15.41 -2.73
C ARG A 266 -8.71 14.46 -1.81
N GLY A 267 -10.02 14.43 -1.93
CA GLY A 267 -10.92 13.56 -1.14
C GLY A 267 -11.23 12.23 -1.81
N ALA A 268 -10.60 11.88 -2.95
CA ALA A 268 -10.85 10.63 -3.64
C ALA A 268 -9.56 9.89 -3.97
N ASN A 269 -9.41 8.70 -3.41
CA ASN A 269 -8.39 7.72 -3.73
C ASN A 269 -9.05 6.44 -4.21
N PHE A 270 -8.33 5.62 -4.93
CA PHE A 270 -8.85 4.44 -5.61
C PHE A 270 -8.19 3.16 -5.11
N GLY A 271 -9.01 2.14 -4.88
CA GLY A 271 -8.57 0.77 -4.62
C GLY A 271 -9.16 -0.21 -5.63
N VAL A 272 -8.35 -1.18 -6.05
CA VAL A 272 -8.84 -2.34 -6.81
C VAL A 272 -9.59 -3.25 -5.85
N PRO A 273 -10.86 -3.61 -6.10
CA PRO A 273 -11.61 -4.53 -5.25
C PRO A 273 -10.88 -5.85 -5.06
N ILE A 274 -10.90 -6.38 -3.84
CA ILE A 274 -10.13 -7.59 -3.47
C ILE A 274 -10.55 -8.84 -4.26
N LYS A 275 -11.77 -8.87 -4.82
CA LYS A 275 -12.26 -9.96 -5.68
C LYS A 275 -11.29 -10.30 -6.83
N TYR A 276 -10.61 -9.30 -7.40
CA TYR A 276 -9.64 -9.52 -8.48
C TYR A 276 -8.36 -10.22 -8.00
N ALA A 277 -7.93 -9.92 -6.77
CA ALA A 277 -6.81 -10.62 -6.16
C ALA A 277 -7.18 -12.06 -5.77
N LEU A 278 -8.40 -12.30 -5.27
CA LEU A 278 -8.91 -13.64 -4.99
C LEU A 278 -8.96 -14.50 -6.27
N ALA A 279 -9.48 -13.94 -7.37
CA ALA A 279 -9.50 -14.62 -8.66
C ALA A 279 -8.07 -14.96 -9.17
N LEU A 280 -7.10 -14.07 -8.92
CA LEU A 280 -5.70 -14.32 -9.29
C LEU A 280 -5.09 -15.44 -8.42
N LEU A 281 -5.36 -15.44 -7.11
CA LEU A 281 -4.92 -16.48 -6.18
C LEU A 281 -5.51 -17.86 -6.50
N GLU A 282 -6.76 -17.92 -6.99
CA GLU A 282 -7.39 -19.17 -7.41
C GLU A 282 -6.75 -19.76 -8.66
N LYS A 283 -6.40 -18.91 -9.64
CA LYS A 283 -5.67 -19.34 -10.86
C LYS A 283 -4.26 -19.88 -10.55
N GLY A 284 -3.64 -19.41 -9.47
CA GLY A 284 -2.31 -19.86 -9.02
C GLY A 284 -2.32 -21.04 -8.05
N LYS A 285 -3.45 -21.72 -7.87
CA LYS A 285 -3.48 -23.01 -7.15
C LYS A 285 -2.98 -24.12 -8.07
N PRO A 286 -2.12 -25.03 -7.58
CA PRO A 286 -1.58 -26.16 -8.37
C PRO A 286 -2.67 -27.12 -8.80
#